data_7bf6351299c9aca6a60cb84e5d37c864
#
_entry.id   7bf6351299c9aca6a60cb84e5d37c864
#
_cell.length_a   1.000
_cell.length_b   1.000
_cell.length_c   1.000
_cell.angle_alpha   90.00
_cell.angle_beta   90.00
_cell.angle_gamma   90.00
#
_symmetry.space_group_name_H-M   'P 1'
#
loop_
_entity.id
_entity.type
_entity.pdbx_description
1 polymer ?
#
loop_
_entity_poly.entity_id
_entity_poly.type
_entity_poly.pdbx_seq_one_letter_code
_entity_poly.pdbx_strand_id
1 'polypeptide(L)'
;RYVWYAITIFHMPAFVFMSGYLSKKPQDVLRNVKNLLIPYILGYSLNWYAYIWLGNKMDYELLRPSGTVMWYVLALFIYRLTIEALGKVRFIVPISIIFALWAGTRPEFTTYLSTSRIVVFFPFFVAGYLWKSDYTKIVRKFKGKWVLVPISGLLLYGIPNFMIANEMPVDILRGNHSYQVSGMDDVTGMLIRLLMYLVSFIIIYTMLAIMP
;
A
#
# COMPACT_ATOMS: atom_id res chain seq x y z
N ARG A 1 -10.17 18.25 -1.50
CA ARG A 1 -9.69 17.40 -2.60
C ARG A 1 -8.15 17.26 -2.55
N TYR A 2 -7.40 18.37 -2.47
CA TYR A 2 -5.93 18.39 -2.40
C TYR A 2 -5.37 17.49 -1.25
N VAL A 3 -5.81 17.73 -0.01
CA VAL A 3 -5.35 16.99 1.19
C VAL A 3 -5.57 15.48 1.03
N TRP A 4 -6.64 15.08 0.38
CA TRP A 4 -6.97 13.69 0.11
C TRP A 4 -5.93 13.03 -0.81
N TYR A 5 -5.55 13.68 -1.92
CA TYR A 5 -4.49 13.20 -2.80
C TYR A 5 -3.14 13.13 -2.09
N ALA A 6 -2.78 14.20 -1.37
CA ALA A 6 -1.51 14.28 -0.66
C ALA A 6 -1.36 13.15 0.39
N ILE A 7 -2.40 12.89 1.17
CA ILE A 7 -2.38 11.81 2.16
C ILE A 7 -2.33 10.44 1.47
N THR A 8 -3.10 10.23 0.40
CA THR A 8 -3.18 8.92 -0.27
C THR A 8 -1.84 8.49 -0.86
N ILE A 9 -0.99 9.43 -1.28
CA ILE A 9 0.33 9.14 -1.86
C ILE A 9 1.23 8.36 -0.91
N PHE A 10 1.23 8.67 0.38
CA PHE A 10 2.25 8.10 1.27
C PHE A 10 1.69 7.32 2.46
N HIS A 11 0.46 7.63 2.93
CA HIS A 11 0.01 7.05 4.20
C HIS A 11 -0.11 5.52 4.14
N MET A 12 -0.73 4.97 3.08
CA MET A 12 -0.84 3.51 2.94
C MET A 12 0.51 2.84 2.70
N PRO A 13 1.37 3.33 1.78
CA PRO A 13 2.75 2.85 1.66
C PRO A 13 3.51 2.84 2.99
N ALA A 14 3.44 3.93 3.77
CA ALA A 14 4.13 4.03 5.05
C ALA A 14 3.58 3.04 6.09
N PHE A 15 2.25 2.92 6.19
CA PHE A 15 1.62 1.93 7.09
C PHE A 15 2.02 0.50 6.74
N VAL A 16 1.99 0.15 5.45
CA VAL A 16 2.36 -1.18 4.98
C VAL A 16 3.84 -1.46 5.23
N PHE A 17 4.72 -0.48 4.98
CA PHE A 17 6.15 -0.57 5.29
C PHE A 17 6.38 -0.81 6.79
N MET A 18 5.75 -0.02 7.67
CA MET A 18 5.85 -0.19 9.12
C MET A 18 5.34 -1.56 9.57
N SER A 19 4.27 -2.06 8.95
CA SER A 19 3.74 -3.40 9.25
C SER A 19 4.71 -4.50 8.84
N GLY A 20 5.42 -4.35 7.71
CA GLY A 20 6.50 -5.24 7.32
C GLY A 20 7.63 -5.22 8.37
N TYR A 21 8.07 -4.04 8.79
CA TYR A 21 9.10 -3.87 9.81
C TYR A 21 8.75 -4.55 11.14
N LEU A 22 7.50 -4.46 11.56
CA LEU A 22 7.00 -5.07 12.80
C LEU A 22 6.72 -6.58 12.68
N SER A 23 6.65 -7.10 11.46
CA SER A 23 6.32 -8.52 11.19
C SER A 23 7.54 -9.46 11.12
N LYS A 24 8.72 -9.03 11.60
CA LYS A 24 9.96 -9.82 11.52
C LYS A 24 10.01 -11.08 12.39
N LYS A 25 9.19 -11.14 13.42
CA LYS A 25 9.11 -12.33 14.25
C LYS A 25 8.19 -13.35 13.57
N PRO A 26 8.66 -14.61 13.39
CA PRO A 26 7.81 -15.68 12.90
C PRO A 26 6.54 -15.75 13.74
N GLN A 27 5.41 -15.79 13.09
CA GLN A 27 4.13 -15.93 13.79
C GLN A 27 3.47 -17.22 13.31
N ASP A 28 3.04 -18.01 14.26
CA ASP A 28 2.28 -19.21 13.99
C ASP A 28 0.99 -18.89 13.20
N VAL A 29 0.65 -19.75 12.23
CA VAL A 29 -0.53 -19.59 11.37
C VAL A 29 -1.80 -19.41 12.20
N LEU A 30 -1.97 -20.21 13.25
CA LEU A 30 -3.12 -20.11 14.14
C LEU A 30 -3.23 -18.75 14.84
N ARG A 31 -2.09 -18.18 15.22
CA ARG A 31 -2.02 -16.84 15.82
C ARG A 31 -2.38 -15.74 14.80
N ASN A 32 -1.95 -15.90 13.55
CA ASN A 32 -2.33 -14.98 12.47
C ASN A 32 -3.83 -15.06 12.17
N VAL A 33 -4.42 -16.26 12.14
CA VAL A 33 -5.87 -16.45 11.98
C VAL A 33 -6.63 -15.73 13.09
N LYS A 34 -6.28 -15.98 14.36
CA LYS A 34 -6.94 -15.35 15.50
C LYS A 34 -6.81 -13.83 15.50
N ASN A 35 -5.63 -13.31 15.20
CA ASN A 35 -5.34 -11.88 15.36
C ASN A 35 -5.70 -11.04 14.14
N LEU A 36 -5.85 -11.63 12.96
CA LEU A 36 -6.11 -10.90 11.72
C LEU A 36 -7.38 -11.38 11.00
N LEU A 37 -7.52 -12.68 10.76
CA LEU A 37 -8.64 -13.20 9.97
C LEU A 37 -9.98 -13.13 10.75
N ILE A 38 -9.99 -13.47 12.03
CA ILE A 38 -11.21 -13.34 12.85
C ILE A 38 -11.65 -11.88 12.99
N PRO A 39 -10.77 -10.93 13.37
CA PRO A 39 -11.13 -9.50 13.37
C PRO A 39 -11.55 -8.97 12.00
N TYR A 40 -10.98 -9.48 10.90
CA TYR A 40 -11.41 -9.13 9.54
C TYR A 40 -12.87 -9.52 9.30
N ILE A 41 -13.22 -10.79 9.59
CA ILE A 41 -14.58 -11.29 9.38
C ILE A 41 -15.58 -10.54 10.27
N LEU A 42 -15.28 -10.38 11.55
CA LEU A 42 -16.14 -9.66 12.50
C LEU A 42 -16.29 -8.18 12.11
N GLY A 43 -15.20 -7.50 11.83
CA GLY A 43 -15.21 -6.09 11.47
C GLY A 43 -15.93 -5.83 10.15
N TYR A 44 -15.77 -6.71 9.16
CA TYR A 44 -16.49 -6.62 7.89
C TYR A 44 -17.99 -6.84 8.09
N SER A 45 -18.38 -7.86 8.87
CA SER A 45 -19.80 -8.17 9.17
C SER A 45 -20.47 -7.04 9.96
N LEU A 46 -19.78 -6.46 10.95
CA LEU A 46 -20.27 -5.29 11.70
C LEU A 46 -20.43 -4.05 10.81
N ASN A 47 -19.47 -3.80 9.93
CA ASN A 47 -19.54 -2.68 8.98
C ASN A 47 -20.73 -2.83 8.03
N TRP A 48 -20.94 -4.04 7.48
CA TRP A 48 -22.08 -4.35 6.63
C TRP A 48 -23.40 -4.16 7.37
N TYR A 49 -23.51 -4.67 8.59
CA TYR A 49 -24.71 -4.51 9.42
C TYR A 49 -25.01 -3.03 9.72
N ALA A 50 -23.99 -2.27 10.12
CA ALA A 50 -24.13 -0.84 10.36
C ALA A 50 -24.58 -0.08 9.10
N TYR A 51 -24.05 -0.45 7.93
CA TYR A 51 -24.39 0.18 6.67
C TYR A 51 -25.86 -0.04 6.28
N ILE A 52 -26.37 -1.28 6.47
CA ILE A 52 -27.80 -1.60 6.28
C ILE A 52 -28.68 -0.90 7.31
N TRP A 53 -28.25 -0.85 8.56
CA TRP A 53 -29.00 -0.18 9.63
C TRP A 53 -29.18 1.31 9.36
N LEU A 54 -28.22 1.94 8.68
CA LEU A 54 -28.30 3.34 8.23
C LEU A 54 -29.19 3.53 6.97
N GLY A 55 -29.89 2.49 6.52
CA GLY A 55 -30.81 2.55 5.38
C GLY A 55 -30.14 2.44 4.00
N ASN A 56 -28.86 2.09 3.96
CA ASN A 56 -28.14 1.89 2.70
C ASN A 56 -28.29 0.45 2.22
N LYS A 57 -28.33 0.25 0.90
CA LYS A 57 -28.29 -1.07 0.29
C LYS A 57 -26.84 -1.44 0.01
N MET A 58 -26.35 -2.49 0.62
CA MET A 58 -25.02 -3.03 0.39
C MET A 58 -25.08 -4.55 0.40
N ASP A 59 -24.64 -5.19 -0.67
CA ASP A 59 -24.52 -6.64 -0.71
C ASP A 59 -23.38 -7.10 0.19
N TYR A 60 -23.58 -8.24 0.87
CA TYR A 60 -22.55 -8.83 1.72
C TYR A 60 -21.51 -9.54 0.83
N GLU A 61 -20.43 -8.86 0.56
CA GLU A 61 -19.33 -9.37 -0.26
C GLU A 61 -18.04 -9.50 0.56
N LEU A 62 -18.00 -10.47 1.47
CA LEU A 62 -16.84 -10.71 2.35
C LEU A 62 -15.52 -10.82 1.57
N LEU A 63 -15.57 -11.33 0.35
CA LEU A 63 -14.42 -11.49 -0.53
C LEU A 63 -14.11 -10.23 -1.37
N ARG A 64 -14.90 -9.17 -1.25
CA ARG A 64 -14.67 -7.87 -1.92
C ARG A 64 -14.67 -6.72 -0.92
N PRO A 65 -13.67 -6.63 -0.02
CA PRO A 65 -13.61 -5.61 1.01
C PRO A 65 -13.26 -4.21 0.44
N SER A 66 -13.69 -3.93 -0.79
CA SER A 66 -13.50 -2.62 -1.43
C SER A 66 -14.28 -1.54 -0.68
N GLY A 67 -13.66 -0.37 -0.48
CA GLY A 67 -14.33 0.75 0.18
C GLY A 67 -14.24 0.76 1.71
N THR A 68 -13.80 -0.31 2.36
CA THR A 68 -13.58 -0.39 3.81
C THR A 68 -12.10 -0.46 4.15
N VAL A 69 -11.73 -0.18 5.40
CA VAL A 69 -10.35 -0.35 5.90
C VAL A 69 -9.98 -1.84 6.01
N MET A 70 -10.97 -2.72 5.98
CA MET A 70 -10.80 -4.15 6.20
C MET A 70 -9.87 -4.83 5.18
N TRP A 71 -9.78 -4.31 3.95
CA TRP A 71 -8.83 -4.83 2.96
C TRP A 71 -7.39 -4.89 3.47
N TYR A 72 -6.99 -3.93 4.30
CA TYR A 72 -5.65 -3.87 4.86
C TYR A 72 -5.37 -5.02 5.83
N VAL A 73 -6.37 -5.38 6.66
CA VAL A 73 -6.24 -6.51 7.61
C VAL A 73 -6.09 -7.82 6.83
N LEU A 74 -6.87 -7.99 5.76
CA LEU A 74 -6.76 -9.15 4.85
C LEU A 74 -5.39 -9.18 4.14
N ALA A 75 -4.94 -8.04 3.63
CA ALA A 75 -3.62 -7.92 3.00
C ALA A 75 -2.51 -8.30 3.99
N LEU A 76 -2.56 -7.79 5.23
CA LEU A 76 -1.58 -8.09 6.26
C LEU A 76 -1.56 -9.58 6.63
N PHE A 77 -2.72 -10.23 6.67
CA PHE A 77 -2.82 -11.67 6.86
C PHE A 77 -2.07 -12.43 5.75
N ILE A 78 -2.34 -12.11 4.48
CA ILE A 78 -1.70 -12.74 3.32
C ILE A 78 -0.19 -12.46 3.31
N TYR A 79 0.24 -11.23 3.58
CA TYR A 79 1.64 -10.86 3.64
C TYR A 79 2.41 -11.65 4.69
N ARG A 80 1.85 -11.82 5.88
CA ARG A 80 2.49 -12.60 6.95
C ARG A 80 2.61 -14.07 6.64
N LEU A 81 1.65 -14.65 5.91
CA LEU A 81 1.73 -16.04 5.47
C LEU A 81 2.80 -16.27 4.40
N THR A 82 3.00 -15.30 3.51
CA THR A 82 3.86 -15.46 2.33
C THR A 82 5.29 -15.00 2.57
N ILE A 83 5.51 -14.06 3.50
CA ILE A 83 6.79 -13.39 3.66
C ILE A 83 7.93 -14.31 4.12
N GLU A 84 7.66 -15.36 4.87
CA GLU A 84 8.68 -16.31 5.32
C GLU A 84 9.33 -17.06 4.15
N ALA A 85 8.56 -17.36 3.12
CA ALA A 85 9.06 -17.97 1.89
C ALA A 85 9.65 -16.92 0.95
N LEU A 86 8.91 -15.87 0.66
CA LEU A 86 9.28 -14.86 -0.32
C LEU A 86 10.42 -13.95 0.15
N GLY A 87 10.53 -13.69 1.45
CA GLY A 87 11.60 -12.85 2.02
C GLY A 87 13.01 -13.42 1.87
N LYS A 88 13.13 -14.72 1.55
CA LYS A 88 14.41 -15.37 1.27
C LYS A 88 14.86 -15.21 -0.19
N VAL A 89 13.97 -14.77 -1.07
CA VAL A 89 14.26 -14.58 -2.49
C VAL A 89 15.16 -13.37 -2.68
N ARG A 90 16.27 -13.56 -3.37
CA ARG A 90 17.18 -12.45 -3.72
C ARG A 90 16.45 -11.45 -4.63
N PHE A 91 16.63 -10.16 -4.37
CA PHE A 91 15.97 -9.07 -5.13
C PHE A 91 14.44 -9.08 -5.09
N ILE A 92 13.83 -9.62 -4.04
CA ILE A 92 12.37 -9.70 -3.92
C ILE A 92 11.68 -8.32 -4.03
N VAL A 93 12.30 -7.22 -3.56
CA VAL A 93 11.71 -5.86 -3.68
C VAL A 93 11.56 -5.45 -5.15
N PRO A 94 12.61 -5.41 -5.99
CA PRO A 94 12.44 -5.08 -7.40
C PRO A 94 11.55 -6.09 -8.14
N ILE A 95 11.63 -7.37 -7.83
CA ILE A 95 10.74 -8.39 -8.42
C ILE A 95 9.28 -8.08 -8.10
N SER A 96 8.97 -7.75 -6.85
CA SER A 96 7.61 -7.40 -6.44
C SER A 96 7.10 -6.09 -7.07
N ILE A 97 7.98 -5.11 -7.32
CA ILE A 97 7.63 -3.90 -8.06
C ILE A 97 7.28 -4.24 -9.52
N ILE A 98 8.14 -5.02 -10.20
CA ILE A 98 7.88 -5.44 -11.59
C ILE A 98 6.56 -6.21 -11.67
N PHE A 99 6.33 -7.14 -10.75
CA PHE A 99 5.08 -7.90 -10.70
C PHE A 99 3.86 -6.99 -10.46
N ALA A 100 3.98 -5.99 -9.60
CA ALA A 100 2.90 -5.04 -9.33
C ALA A 100 2.61 -4.10 -10.52
N LEU A 101 3.63 -3.73 -11.30
CA LEU A 101 3.46 -2.99 -12.55
C LEU A 101 2.73 -3.84 -13.58
N TRP A 102 3.16 -5.09 -13.77
CA TRP A 102 2.51 -6.04 -14.67
C TRP A 102 1.06 -6.36 -14.25
N ALA A 103 0.81 -6.59 -12.96
CA ALA A 103 -0.54 -6.88 -12.48
C ALA A 103 -1.55 -5.75 -12.78
N GLY A 104 -1.09 -4.51 -12.88
CA GLY A 104 -1.93 -3.38 -13.26
C GLY A 104 -2.45 -3.42 -14.71
N THR A 105 -1.81 -4.17 -15.61
CA THR A 105 -2.27 -4.35 -17.00
C THR A 105 -3.35 -5.43 -17.12
N ARG A 106 -3.59 -6.20 -16.05
CA ARG A 106 -4.50 -7.34 -16.06
C ARG A 106 -5.81 -7.00 -15.35
N PRO A 107 -6.94 -7.05 -16.05
CA PRO A 107 -8.25 -6.78 -15.47
C PRO A 107 -8.68 -7.83 -14.43
N GLU A 108 -8.04 -9.00 -14.41
CA GLU A 108 -8.31 -10.07 -13.45
C GLU A 108 -7.90 -9.69 -12.03
N PHE A 109 -6.89 -8.80 -11.88
CA PHE A 109 -6.54 -8.21 -10.58
C PHE A 109 -7.53 -7.10 -10.22
N THR A 110 -8.63 -7.51 -9.62
CA THR A 110 -9.78 -6.66 -9.29
C THR A 110 -9.88 -6.37 -7.79
N THR A 111 -11.04 -5.88 -7.39
CA THR A 111 -11.42 -5.72 -5.98
C THR A 111 -11.69 -7.05 -5.26
N TYR A 112 -11.79 -8.18 -6.00
CA TYR A 112 -11.97 -9.50 -5.40
C TYR A 112 -10.76 -9.84 -4.51
N LEU A 113 -11.02 -10.17 -3.25
CA LEU A 113 -10.01 -10.31 -2.18
C LEU A 113 -9.06 -9.10 -2.08
N SER A 114 -9.40 -7.97 -2.68
CA SER A 114 -8.50 -6.81 -2.85
C SER A 114 -7.14 -7.17 -3.48
N THR A 115 -7.13 -8.14 -4.40
CA THR A 115 -5.90 -8.69 -4.99
C THR A 115 -5.05 -7.61 -5.65
N SER A 116 -5.67 -6.64 -6.33
CA SER A 116 -4.95 -5.50 -6.90
C SER A 116 -4.16 -4.74 -5.84
N ARG A 117 -4.80 -4.36 -4.73
CA ARG A 117 -4.13 -3.64 -3.62
C ARG A 117 -3.05 -4.49 -2.94
N ILE A 118 -3.34 -5.77 -2.71
CA ILE A 118 -2.37 -6.70 -2.10
C ILE A 118 -1.09 -6.72 -2.92
N VAL A 119 -1.19 -6.85 -4.23
CA VAL A 119 -0.02 -6.88 -5.11
C VAL A 119 0.68 -5.51 -5.17
N VAL A 120 -0.08 -4.43 -5.31
CA VAL A 120 0.46 -3.05 -5.43
C VAL A 120 1.19 -2.61 -4.16
N PHE A 121 0.71 -2.96 -2.97
CA PHE A 121 1.35 -2.55 -1.71
C PHE A 121 2.37 -3.54 -1.18
N PHE A 122 2.46 -4.75 -1.73
CA PHE A 122 3.41 -5.78 -1.30
C PHE A 122 4.88 -5.32 -1.31
N PRO A 123 5.39 -4.56 -2.31
CA PRO A 123 6.77 -4.08 -2.30
C PRO A 123 7.13 -3.28 -1.05
N PHE A 124 6.21 -2.48 -0.52
CA PHE A 124 6.43 -1.71 0.71
C PHE A 124 6.52 -2.62 1.94
N PHE A 125 5.67 -3.65 2.00
CA PHE A 125 5.72 -4.62 3.09
C PHE A 125 7.06 -5.37 3.10
N VAL A 126 7.50 -5.85 1.95
CA VAL A 126 8.79 -6.55 1.80
C VAL A 126 9.95 -5.64 2.15
N ALA A 127 9.95 -4.40 1.67
CA ALA A 127 10.97 -3.42 1.98
C ALA A 127 11.06 -3.16 3.50
N GLY A 128 9.91 -3.03 4.18
CA GLY A 128 9.84 -2.90 5.63
C GLY A 128 10.34 -4.15 6.36
N TYR A 129 9.96 -5.33 5.90
CA TYR A 129 10.41 -6.60 6.48
C TYR A 129 11.92 -6.79 6.39
N LEU A 130 12.52 -6.45 5.26
CA LEU A 130 13.97 -6.52 5.05
C LEU A 130 14.74 -5.36 5.69
N TRP A 131 14.06 -4.29 6.12
CA TRP A 131 14.69 -3.11 6.72
C TRP A 131 15.31 -3.43 8.06
N LYS A 132 16.63 -3.27 8.20
CA LYS A 132 17.34 -3.50 9.47
C LYS A 132 17.38 -2.23 10.32
N SER A 133 17.37 -2.37 11.65
CA SER A 133 17.49 -1.24 12.59
C SER A 133 18.76 -0.40 12.36
N ASP A 134 19.86 -1.04 11.94
CA ASP A 134 21.10 -0.34 11.64
C ASP A 134 20.98 0.57 10.42
N TYR A 135 20.14 0.22 9.44
CA TYR A 135 19.84 1.12 8.32
C TYR A 135 19.19 2.42 8.79
N THR A 136 18.30 2.35 9.78
CA THR A 136 17.72 3.55 10.39
C THR A 136 18.78 4.45 11.01
N LYS A 137 19.78 3.88 11.71
CA LYS A 137 20.90 4.63 12.27
C LYS A 137 21.75 5.31 11.19
N ILE A 138 22.01 4.61 10.07
CA ILE A 138 22.76 5.14 8.92
C ILE A 138 21.98 6.29 8.29
N VAL A 139 20.69 6.09 8.03
CA VAL A 139 19.80 7.08 7.41
C VAL A 139 19.73 8.36 8.26
N ARG A 140 19.61 8.22 9.59
CA ARG A 140 19.60 9.37 10.52
C ARG A 140 20.90 10.15 10.54
N LYS A 141 22.05 9.49 10.36
CA LYS A 141 23.37 10.14 10.28
C LYS A 141 23.65 10.81 8.95
N PHE A 142 22.86 10.51 7.92
CA PHE A 142 23.05 11.07 6.58
C PHE A 142 22.81 12.58 6.59
N LYS A 143 23.86 13.35 6.31
CA LYS A 143 23.80 14.84 6.33
C LYS A 143 22.84 15.41 5.27
N GLY A 144 22.69 14.71 4.13
CA GLY A 144 21.78 15.11 3.04
C GLY A 144 20.29 14.97 3.36
N LYS A 145 19.91 14.43 4.53
CA LYS A 145 18.50 14.30 4.92
C LYS A 145 17.73 15.63 4.89
N TRP A 146 18.39 16.73 5.22
CA TRP A 146 17.79 18.06 5.22
C TRP A 146 17.41 18.56 3.81
N VAL A 147 18.04 18.03 2.75
CA VAL A 147 17.67 18.28 1.36
C VAL A 147 16.42 17.44 0.97
N LEU A 148 16.25 16.26 1.57
CA LEU A 148 15.10 15.40 1.30
C LEU A 148 13.79 15.97 1.87
N VAL A 149 13.85 16.77 2.93
CA VAL A 149 12.66 17.42 3.52
C VAL A 149 11.96 18.33 2.52
N PRO A 150 12.63 19.37 1.95
CA PRO A 150 11.99 20.22 0.95
C PRO A 150 11.63 19.45 -0.32
N ILE A 151 12.40 18.46 -0.75
CA ILE A 151 12.05 17.61 -1.90
C ILE A 151 10.74 16.86 -1.61
N SER A 152 10.60 16.22 -0.44
CA SER A 152 9.35 15.55 -0.07
C SER A 152 8.17 16.52 0.03
N GLY A 153 8.41 17.73 0.54
CA GLY A 153 7.40 18.79 0.57
C GLY A 153 6.96 19.22 -0.83
N LEU A 154 7.91 19.43 -1.74
CA LEU A 154 7.62 19.76 -3.13
C LEU A 154 6.87 18.64 -3.87
N LEU A 155 7.23 17.39 -3.64
CA LEU A 155 6.51 16.23 -4.20
C LEU A 155 5.08 16.14 -3.67
N LEU A 156 4.90 16.33 -2.36
CA LEU A 156 3.56 16.33 -1.73
C LEU A 156 2.72 17.54 -2.14
N TYR A 157 3.33 18.63 -2.59
CA TYR A 157 2.63 19.77 -3.13
C TYR A 157 2.36 19.62 -4.63
N GLY A 158 3.39 19.29 -5.40
CA GLY A 158 3.34 19.30 -6.88
C GLY A 158 2.49 18.19 -7.46
N ILE A 159 2.64 16.94 -6.97
CA ILE A 159 1.94 15.78 -7.53
C ILE A 159 0.42 15.88 -7.36
N PRO A 160 -0.13 16.18 -6.16
CA PRO A 160 -1.57 16.38 -6.01
C PRO A 160 -2.12 17.48 -6.91
N ASN A 161 -1.43 18.63 -7.01
CA ASN A 161 -1.86 19.70 -7.89
C ASN A 161 -1.85 19.29 -9.36
N PHE A 162 -0.80 18.61 -9.82
CA PHE A 162 -0.72 18.07 -11.18
C PHE A 162 -1.84 17.09 -11.45
N MET A 163 -2.13 16.15 -10.53
CA MET A 163 -3.22 15.19 -10.69
C MET A 163 -4.60 15.85 -10.72
N ILE A 164 -4.81 16.88 -9.91
CA ILE A 164 -6.08 17.63 -9.90
C ILE A 164 -6.23 18.45 -11.19
N ALA A 165 -5.18 19.08 -11.66
CA ALA A 165 -5.19 19.88 -12.89
C ALA A 165 -5.46 19.03 -14.14
N ASN A 166 -5.04 17.78 -14.16
CA ASN A 166 -5.26 16.83 -15.26
C ASN A 166 -6.44 15.87 -15.00
N GLU A 167 -7.29 16.16 -14.02
CA GLU A 167 -8.47 15.35 -13.66
C GLU A 167 -8.19 13.87 -13.43
N MET A 168 -6.97 13.52 -13.04
CA MET A 168 -6.56 12.13 -12.83
C MET A 168 -7.35 11.49 -11.68
N PRO A 169 -7.88 10.26 -11.88
CA PRO A 169 -8.65 9.59 -10.83
C PRO A 169 -7.74 9.18 -9.65
N VAL A 170 -8.19 9.41 -8.43
CA VAL A 170 -7.46 9.02 -7.21
C VAL A 170 -7.32 7.49 -7.07
N ASP A 171 -8.11 6.73 -7.79
CA ASP A 171 -8.09 5.26 -7.74
C ASP A 171 -6.77 4.65 -8.22
N ILE A 172 -6.01 5.38 -9.04
CA ILE A 172 -4.64 5.01 -9.45
C ILE A 172 -3.73 4.93 -8.21
N LEU A 173 -3.84 5.90 -7.31
CA LEU A 173 -3.09 5.93 -6.05
C LEU A 173 -3.52 4.84 -5.08
N ARG A 174 -4.79 4.46 -5.13
CA ARG A 174 -5.36 3.41 -4.28
C ARG A 174 -5.02 2.01 -4.75
N GLY A 175 -4.64 1.84 -6.02
CA GLY A 175 -4.34 0.55 -6.60
C GLY A 175 -5.54 -0.42 -6.63
N ASN A 176 -6.76 0.09 -6.80
CA ASN A 176 -7.99 -0.71 -6.74
C ASN A 176 -8.26 -1.50 -8.01
N HIS A 177 -7.86 -0.94 -9.15
CA HIS A 177 -8.24 -1.39 -10.48
C HIS A 177 -7.03 -1.48 -11.40
N SER A 178 -7.20 -2.16 -12.53
CA SER A 178 -6.25 -2.11 -13.63
C SER A 178 -6.17 -0.71 -14.25
N TYR A 179 -5.14 -0.45 -15.03
CA TYR A 179 -4.95 0.84 -15.68
C TYR A 179 -6.07 1.18 -16.64
N GLN A 180 -6.52 0.20 -17.43
CA GLN A 180 -7.61 0.35 -18.40
C GLN A 180 -8.94 0.72 -17.74
N VAL A 181 -9.29 0.08 -16.62
CA VAL A 181 -10.50 0.43 -15.84
C VAL A 181 -10.38 1.85 -15.25
N SER A 182 -9.17 2.31 -15.00
CA SER A 182 -8.89 3.69 -14.53
C SER A 182 -8.82 4.70 -15.69
N GLY A 183 -9.12 4.30 -16.93
CA GLY A 183 -9.13 5.18 -18.11
C GLY A 183 -7.74 5.50 -18.67
N MET A 184 -6.73 4.66 -18.40
CA MET A 184 -5.35 4.85 -18.86
C MET A 184 -4.88 3.71 -19.74
N ASP A 185 -3.97 4.01 -20.65
CA ASP A 185 -3.20 2.99 -21.35
C ASP A 185 -2.16 2.35 -20.40
N ASP A 186 -1.77 1.12 -20.72
CA ASP A 186 -0.92 0.31 -19.85
C ASP A 186 0.45 0.95 -19.59
N VAL A 187 1.05 1.58 -20.61
CA VAL A 187 2.37 2.21 -20.48
C VAL A 187 2.32 3.41 -19.56
N THR A 188 1.35 4.30 -19.77
CA THR A 188 1.15 5.49 -18.92
C THR A 188 0.83 5.06 -17.48
N GLY A 189 -0.03 4.06 -17.30
CA GLY A 189 -0.37 3.52 -16.00
C GLY A 189 0.85 2.94 -15.26
N MET A 190 1.71 2.18 -15.95
CA MET A 190 2.97 1.67 -15.39
C MET A 190 3.92 2.79 -14.98
N LEU A 191 4.09 3.82 -15.81
CA LEU A 191 4.97 4.96 -15.52
C LEU A 191 4.49 5.74 -14.31
N ILE A 192 3.19 6.04 -14.22
CA ILE A 192 2.61 6.72 -13.07
C ILE A 192 2.79 5.88 -11.80
N ARG A 193 2.52 4.58 -11.85
CA ARG A 193 2.70 3.69 -10.70
C ARG A 193 4.16 3.58 -10.27
N LEU A 194 5.09 3.52 -11.22
CA LEU A 194 6.53 3.54 -10.92
C LEU A 194 6.94 4.86 -10.24
N LEU A 195 6.47 5.99 -10.75
CA LEU A 195 6.68 7.30 -10.13
C LEU A 195 6.14 7.32 -8.70
N MET A 196 4.96 6.76 -8.48
CA MET A 196 4.35 6.65 -7.15
C MET A 196 5.20 5.82 -6.18
N TYR A 197 5.79 4.69 -6.64
CA TYR A 197 6.73 3.93 -5.81
C TYR A 197 7.92 4.78 -5.41
N LEU A 198 8.56 5.47 -6.37
CA LEU A 198 9.71 6.33 -6.10
C LEU A 198 9.38 7.42 -5.08
N VAL A 199 8.27 8.13 -5.29
CA VAL A 199 7.82 9.20 -4.40
C VAL A 199 7.52 8.68 -2.99
N SER A 200 6.77 7.59 -2.90
CA SER A 200 6.42 7.01 -1.61
C SER A 200 7.66 6.53 -0.85
N PHE A 201 8.63 5.90 -1.52
CA PHE A 201 9.89 5.49 -0.89
C PHE A 201 10.74 6.69 -0.44
N ILE A 202 10.79 7.78 -1.23
CA ILE A 202 11.48 9.02 -0.83
C ILE A 202 10.85 9.59 0.44
N ILE A 203 9.53 9.66 0.50
CA ILE A 203 8.81 10.17 1.68
C ILE A 203 9.03 9.27 2.90
N ILE A 204 8.90 7.94 2.76
CA ILE A 204 9.16 6.98 3.82
C ILE A 204 10.61 7.12 4.34
N TYR A 205 11.59 7.20 3.44
CA TYR A 205 12.98 7.40 3.79
C TYR A 205 13.20 8.71 4.55
N THR A 206 12.58 9.80 4.08
CA THR A 206 12.63 11.11 4.75
C THR A 206 12.03 11.04 6.16
N MET A 207 10.88 10.39 6.32
CA MET A 207 10.27 10.18 7.63
C MET A 207 11.20 9.41 8.58
N LEU A 208 11.82 8.32 8.13
CA LEU A 208 12.77 7.53 8.92
C LEU A 208 14.04 8.32 9.27
N ALA A 209 14.46 9.25 8.42
CA ALA A 209 15.63 10.09 8.64
C ALA A 209 15.42 11.18 9.70
N ILE A 210 14.17 11.66 9.85
CA ILE A 210 13.82 12.78 10.75
C ILE A 210 13.33 12.29 12.11
N MET A 211 12.66 11.14 12.16
CA MET A 211 12.13 10.60 13.42
C MET A 211 13.25 10.42 14.44
N PRO A 212 13.03 10.83 15.70
CA PRO A 212 14.01 10.71 16.79
C PRO A 212 14.36 9.26 17.15
#